data_11b1a9415018ae0877298245d21866d3
#
_entry.id   11b1a9415018ae0877298245d21866d3
#
_cell.length_a   1.000
_cell.length_b   1.000
_cell.length_c   1.000
_cell.angle_alpha   90.00
_cell.angle_beta   90.00
_cell.angle_gamma   90.00
#
_symmetry.space_group_name_H-M   'P 1'
#
loop_
_entity.id
_entity.type
_entity.pdbx_description
1 polymer ?
#
loop_
_entity_poly.entity_id
_entity_poly.type
_entity_poly.pdbx_seq_one_letter_code
_entity_poly.pdbx_strand_id
1 'polypeptide(L)'
;LKKTDCEAIASDLSKIGYSSHVVHNNGGNFYSRANAFSMMGFDTFTSKELMNITALTPNGSWSTDDILVNETMKTLDATPGSDFTYTITVCTHGDYPTEPVIENPAITVSGVDDEAQANQWTYYVNQLNASDRFITSLIDRLSQRDEDTVVVMFGDHLPTMGLTDDDMKSGDIYKTKYITWNNFG
;
A
#
# COMPACT_ATOMS: atom_id res chain seq x y z
N LEU A 1 6.64 -19.65 -7.34
CA LEU A 1 5.57 -19.55 -6.35
C LEU A 1 4.23 -20.18 -6.76
N LYS A 2 3.95 -20.50 -8.01
CA LYS A 2 2.66 -21.10 -8.39
C LYS A 2 2.50 -22.59 -8.00
N LYS A 3 3.55 -23.26 -7.58
CA LYS A 3 3.56 -24.71 -7.31
C LYS A 3 4.49 -25.14 -6.16
N THR A 4 5.07 -24.21 -5.43
CA THR A 4 6.08 -24.53 -4.41
C THR A 4 5.92 -23.57 -3.24
N ASP A 5 5.81 -24.10 -2.04
CA ASP A 5 5.87 -23.33 -0.82
C ASP A 5 7.22 -22.61 -0.73
N CYS A 6 7.22 -21.40 -0.21
CA CYS A 6 8.39 -20.57 -0.08
C CYS A 6 8.51 -20.10 1.36
N GLU A 7 9.69 -20.27 1.94
CA GLU A 7 9.97 -19.65 3.24
C GLU A 7 9.84 -18.13 3.12
N ALA A 8 9.00 -17.53 3.95
CA ALA A 8 8.70 -16.12 3.98
C ALA A 8 8.41 -15.68 5.42
N ILE A 9 8.38 -14.37 5.66
CA ILE A 9 8.17 -13.81 6.99
C ILE A 9 6.91 -14.37 7.67
N ALA A 10 5.82 -14.59 6.93
CA ALA A 10 4.59 -15.18 7.47
C ALA A 10 4.84 -16.59 8.01
N SER A 11 5.53 -17.45 7.23
CA SER A 11 5.86 -18.81 7.66
C SER A 11 6.81 -18.85 8.86
N ASP A 12 7.69 -17.85 9.00
CA ASP A 12 8.61 -17.76 10.13
C ASP A 12 7.92 -17.26 11.42
N LEU A 13 7.08 -16.26 11.29
CA LEU A 13 6.30 -15.72 12.41
C LEU A 13 5.27 -16.73 12.92
N SER A 14 4.68 -17.53 12.04
CA SER A 14 3.77 -18.63 12.43
C SER A 14 4.45 -19.65 13.36
N LYS A 15 5.75 -19.92 13.18
CA LYS A 15 6.53 -20.84 14.05
C LYS A 15 6.63 -20.37 15.50
N ILE A 16 6.44 -19.07 15.74
CA ILE A 16 6.47 -18.44 17.06
C ILE A 16 5.09 -17.95 17.53
N GLY A 17 4.02 -18.39 16.86
CA GLY A 17 2.64 -18.22 17.30
C GLY A 17 1.91 -16.98 16.77
N TYR A 18 2.43 -16.30 15.74
CA TYR A 18 1.71 -15.21 15.09
C TYR A 18 0.68 -15.75 14.10
N SER A 19 -0.48 -15.11 14.07
CA SER A 19 -1.42 -15.18 12.94
C SER A 19 -1.01 -14.18 11.85
N SER A 20 -1.16 -14.55 10.58
CA SER A 20 -0.65 -13.73 9.49
C SER A 20 -1.71 -13.40 8.43
N HIS A 21 -1.79 -12.13 8.08
CA HIS A 21 -2.86 -11.58 7.25
C HIS A 21 -2.29 -10.72 6.12
N VAL A 22 -2.91 -10.82 4.93
CA VAL A 22 -2.70 -9.85 3.85
C VAL A 22 -3.97 -9.09 3.61
N VAL A 23 -3.85 -7.77 3.44
CA VAL A 23 -4.96 -6.87 3.11
C VAL A 23 -4.58 -6.05 1.88
N HIS A 24 -5.40 -6.08 0.82
CA HIS A 24 -5.14 -5.33 -0.41
C HIS A 24 -6.43 -4.93 -1.12
N ASN A 25 -6.62 -3.64 -1.34
CA ASN A 25 -7.81 -3.09 -2.00
C ASN A 25 -7.80 -3.23 -3.53
N ASN A 26 -7.10 -4.23 -4.05
CA ASN A 26 -7.11 -4.62 -5.46
C ASN A 26 -7.44 -6.12 -5.62
N GLY A 27 -7.66 -6.57 -6.89
CA GLY A 27 -8.14 -7.89 -7.22
C GLY A 27 -7.26 -9.04 -6.72
N GLY A 28 -7.87 -10.01 -6.04
CA GLY A 28 -7.18 -11.17 -5.46
C GLY A 28 -6.63 -12.16 -6.50
N ASN A 29 -7.22 -12.21 -7.69
CA ASN A 29 -6.77 -13.09 -8.77
C ASN A 29 -5.64 -12.48 -9.62
N PHE A 30 -5.43 -11.18 -9.55
CA PHE A 30 -4.38 -10.50 -10.31
C PHE A 30 -3.00 -11.01 -9.87
N TYR A 31 -2.15 -11.39 -10.82
CA TYR A 31 -0.86 -12.09 -10.59
C TYR A 31 -0.97 -13.37 -9.74
N SER A 32 -2.15 -13.97 -9.63
CA SER A 32 -2.39 -15.14 -8.76
C SER A 32 -2.06 -14.87 -7.29
N ARG A 33 -2.34 -13.65 -6.80
CA ARG A 33 -1.99 -13.18 -5.44
C ARG A 33 -2.49 -14.11 -4.35
N ALA A 34 -3.76 -14.55 -4.41
CA ALA A 34 -4.33 -15.44 -3.41
C ALA A 34 -3.51 -16.73 -3.27
N ASN A 35 -3.11 -17.34 -4.39
CA ASN A 35 -2.28 -18.54 -4.37
C ASN A 35 -0.85 -18.23 -3.89
N ALA A 36 -0.27 -17.10 -4.30
CA ALA A 36 1.08 -16.71 -3.91
C ALA A 36 1.18 -16.48 -2.39
N PHE A 37 0.25 -15.72 -1.80
CA PHE A 37 0.24 -15.48 -0.36
C PHE A 37 -0.02 -16.75 0.46
N SER A 38 -0.89 -17.63 0.00
CA SER A 38 -1.09 -18.94 0.62
C SER A 38 0.21 -19.76 0.63
N MET A 39 0.96 -19.78 -0.47
CA MET A 39 2.25 -20.49 -0.57
C MET A 39 3.38 -19.81 0.20
N MET A 40 3.24 -18.55 0.56
CA MET A 40 4.14 -17.82 1.46
C MET A 40 3.79 -18.01 2.95
N GLY A 41 2.75 -18.81 3.25
CA GLY A 41 2.36 -19.16 4.61
C GLY A 41 1.45 -18.13 5.31
N PHE A 42 0.82 -17.21 4.56
CA PHE A 42 -0.20 -16.34 5.15
C PHE A 42 -1.49 -17.10 5.43
N ASP A 43 -2.08 -16.88 6.61
CA ASP A 43 -3.32 -17.53 7.05
C ASP A 43 -4.53 -16.98 6.31
N THR A 44 -4.56 -15.67 6.05
CA THR A 44 -5.68 -15.02 5.35
C THR A 44 -5.22 -14.00 4.30
N PHE A 45 -6.06 -13.81 3.28
CA PHE A 45 -5.92 -12.74 2.31
C PHE A 45 -7.27 -12.07 2.07
N THR A 46 -7.39 -10.80 2.47
CA THR A 46 -8.55 -9.95 2.22
C THR A 46 -8.28 -9.08 0.99
N SER A 47 -8.87 -9.43 -0.14
CA SER A 47 -8.80 -8.68 -1.39
C SER A 47 -10.02 -7.78 -1.57
N LYS A 48 -10.02 -6.91 -2.59
CA LYS A 48 -11.12 -5.97 -2.84
C LYS A 48 -12.48 -6.63 -3.01
N GLU A 49 -12.53 -7.87 -3.48
CA GLU A 49 -13.77 -8.64 -3.64
C GLU A 49 -14.46 -8.93 -2.29
N LEU A 50 -13.70 -8.86 -1.19
CA LEU A 50 -14.20 -9.06 0.16
C LEU A 50 -14.42 -7.73 0.91
N MET A 51 -14.15 -6.59 0.26
CA MET A 51 -14.29 -5.25 0.84
C MET A 51 -15.52 -4.53 0.29
N ASN A 52 -16.09 -3.63 1.07
CA ASN A 52 -17.12 -2.71 0.60
C ASN A 52 -16.46 -1.45 0.00
N ILE A 53 -16.00 -1.52 -1.24
CA ILE A 53 -15.37 -0.40 -1.94
C ILE A 53 -16.40 0.69 -2.20
N THR A 54 -16.22 1.86 -1.62
CA THR A 54 -17.14 3.00 -1.72
C THR A 54 -16.60 4.16 -2.54
N ALA A 55 -15.29 4.19 -2.81
CA ALA A 55 -14.64 5.26 -3.55
C ALA A 55 -13.52 4.73 -4.46
N LEU A 56 -13.35 5.41 -5.58
CA LEU A 56 -12.27 5.19 -6.53
C LEU A 56 -11.36 6.43 -6.60
N THR A 57 -10.15 6.25 -7.09
CA THR A 57 -9.24 7.34 -7.45
C THR A 57 -9.86 8.25 -8.51
N PRO A 58 -9.43 9.51 -8.64
CA PRO A 58 -10.06 10.49 -9.57
C PRO A 58 -10.12 10.04 -11.03
N ASN A 59 -9.20 9.20 -11.49
CA ASN A 59 -9.24 8.58 -12.82
C ASN A 59 -10.15 7.34 -12.91
N GLY A 60 -10.74 6.90 -11.79
CA GLY A 60 -11.61 5.73 -11.73
C GLY A 60 -10.92 4.37 -11.77
N SER A 61 -9.59 4.31 -11.86
CA SER A 61 -8.84 3.07 -12.08
C SER A 61 -8.67 2.23 -10.82
N TRP A 62 -8.45 2.87 -9.68
CA TRP A 62 -8.12 2.18 -8.44
C TRP A 62 -9.09 2.50 -7.31
N SER A 63 -9.20 1.60 -6.34
CA SER A 63 -9.87 1.90 -5.07
C SER A 63 -9.03 2.89 -4.25
N THR A 64 -9.68 3.81 -3.51
CA THR A 64 -8.95 4.63 -2.54
C THR A 64 -8.42 3.78 -1.39
N ASP A 65 -7.31 4.20 -0.77
CA ASP A 65 -6.66 3.44 0.30
C ASP A 65 -7.30 3.64 1.68
N ASP A 66 -8.21 4.60 1.83
CA ASP A 66 -8.90 4.88 3.10
C ASP A 66 -9.59 3.65 3.71
N ILE A 67 -10.13 2.77 2.86
CA ILE A 67 -10.78 1.52 3.31
C ILE A 67 -9.81 0.61 4.07
N LEU A 68 -8.53 0.64 3.72
CA LEU A 68 -7.50 -0.23 4.29
C LEU A 68 -7.28 0.03 5.79
N VAL A 69 -7.60 1.23 6.30
CA VAL A 69 -7.55 1.50 7.75
C VAL A 69 -8.45 0.51 8.48
N ASN A 70 -9.73 0.47 8.10
CA ASN A 70 -10.69 -0.42 8.76
C ASN A 70 -10.40 -1.89 8.49
N GLU A 71 -10.02 -2.25 7.28
CA GLU A 71 -9.73 -3.64 6.92
C GLU A 71 -8.47 -4.16 7.64
N THR A 72 -7.43 -3.33 7.82
CA THR A 72 -6.25 -3.66 8.63
C THR A 72 -6.63 -3.85 10.11
N MET A 73 -7.41 -2.93 10.67
CA MET A 73 -7.87 -3.05 12.07
C MET A 73 -8.70 -4.32 12.29
N LYS A 74 -9.57 -4.69 11.33
CA LYS A 74 -10.34 -5.94 11.41
C LYS A 74 -9.46 -7.18 11.49
N THR A 75 -8.33 -7.24 10.79
CA THR A 75 -7.42 -8.39 10.86
C THR A 75 -6.75 -8.48 12.22
N LEU A 76 -6.32 -7.34 12.79
CA LEU A 76 -5.71 -7.27 14.10
C LEU A 76 -6.70 -7.58 15.26
N ASP A 77 -8.00 -7.45 15.01
CA ASP A 77 -9.05 -7.76 15.99
C ASP A 77 -9.68 -9.14 15.78
N ALA A 78 -9.31 -9.85 14.70
CA ALA A 78 -9.95 -11.11 14.31
C ALA A 78 -9.41 -12.33 15.06
N THR A 79 -8.15 -12.29 15.49
CA THR A 79 -7.47 -13.40 16.15
C THR A 79 -6.99 -13.01 17.54
N PRO A 80 -7.01 -13.94 18.52
CA PRO A 80 -6.37 -13.71 19.81
C PRO A 80 -4.85 -13.94 19.69
N GLY A 81 -4.04 -13.08 20.27
CA GLY A 81 -2.59 -13.21 20.30
C GLY A 81 -1.91 -12.24 19.34
N SER A 82 -0.69 -12.55 18.96
CA SER A 82 0.12 -11.65 18.11
C SER A 82 -0.19 -11.83 16.63
N ASP A 83 -0.30 -10.71 15.91
CA ASP A 83 -0.64 -10.69 14.49
C ASP A 83 0.49 -10.08 13.64
N PHE A 84 0.63 -10.59 12.44
CA PHE A 84 1.40 -9.98 11.37
C PHE A 84 0.48 -9.61 10.22
N THR A 85 0.26 -8.33 9.99
CA THR A 85 -0.57 -7.86 8.88
C THR A 85 0.27 -7.16 7.81
N TYR A 86 0.20 -7.67 6.58
CA TYR A 86 0.81 -7.05 5.40
C TYR A 86 -0.26 -6.30 4.61
N THR A 87 -0.30 -4.97 4.78
CA THR A 87 -1.25 -4.09 4.08
C THR A 87 -0.61 -3.51 2.83
N ILE A 88 -1.25 -3.69 1.67
CA ILE A 88 -0.77 -3.24 0.37
C ILE A 88 -1.73 -2.19 -0.17
N THR A 89 -1.22 -0.98 -0.44
CA THR A 89 -1.96 0.14 -1.04
C THR A 89 -1.97 0.06 -2.57
N VAL A 90 -2.86 0.82 -3.23
CA VAL A 90 -2.95 0.84 -4.69
C VAL A 90 -3.18 2.22 -5.29
N CYS A 91 -3.59 3.23 -4.53
CA CYS A 91 -4.03 4.50 -5.10
C CYS A 91 -2.92 5.26 -5.85
N THR A 92 -1.65 5.00 -5.53
CA THR A 92 -0.47 5.59 -6.20
C THR A 92 0.04 4.78 -7.36
N HIS A 93 -0.55 3.60 -7.63
CA HIS A 93 -0.14 2.74 -8.74
C HIS A 93 -0.36 3.43 -10.09
N GLY A 94 0.38 3.04 -11.11
CA GLY A 94 0.32 3.55 -12.49
C GLY A 94 -1.07 3.74 -13.08
N ASP A 95 -1.17 4.08 -14.33
CA ASP A 95 -2.37 4.61 -14.98
C ASP A 95 -2.55 6.11 -14.68
N TYR A 96 -1.44 6.85 -14.87
CA TYR A 96 -1.42 8.30 -14.64
C TYR A 96 -2.02 9.03 -15.85
N PRO A 97 -3.15 9.78 -15.68
CA PRO A 97 -3.83 10.43 -16.79
C PRO A 97 -3.01 11.59 -17.35
N THR A 98 -3.02 11.72 -18.67
CA THR A 98 -2.40 12.84 -19.40
C THR A 98 -3.28 14.09 -19.42
N GLU A 99 -4.57 13.92 -19.11
CA GLU A 99 -5.55 15.00 -18.99
C GLU A 99 -5.80 15.33 -17.50
N PRO A 100 -6.21 16.56 -17.17
CA PRO A 100 -6.53 16.95 -15.80
C PRO A 100 -7.82 16.26 -15.34
N VAL A 101 -7.72 15.37 -14.35
CA VAL A 101 -8.86 14.65 -13.76
C VAL A 101 -9.17 15.10 -12.33
N ILE A 102 -8.34 15.97 -11.74
CA ILE A 102 -8.56 16.56 -10.43
C ILE A 102 -8.91 18.03 -10.62
N GLU A 103 -10.16 18.39 -10.38
CA GLU A 103 -10.65 19.76 -10.59
C GLU A 103 -9.93 20.79 -9.73
N ASN A 104 -9.69 20.48 -8.46
CA ASN A 104 -9.01 21.34 -7.50
C ASN A 104 -7.88 20.56 -6.79
N PRO A 105 -6.71 20.39 -7.42
CA PRO A 105 -5.62 19.64 -6.81
C PRO A 105 -5.09 20.35 -5.56
N ALA A 106 -4.89 19.58 -4.48
CA ALA A 106 -4.31 20.11 -3.25
C ALA A 106 -2.82 20.47 -3.43
N ILE A 107 -2.16 19.79 -4.35
CA ILE A 107 -0.75 20.01 -4.69
C ILE A 107 -0.66 20.21 -6.19
N THR A 108 0.01 21.29 -6.62
CA THR A 108 0.31 21.57 -8.02
C THR A 108 1.78 21.38 -8.32
N VAL A 109 2.10 20.96 -9.54
CA VAL A 109 3.47 20.79 -10.02
C VAL A 109 3.80 21.93 -10.98
N SER A 110 5.02 22.46 -10.92
CA SER A 110 5.54 23.49 -11.82
C SER A 110 6.92 23.11 -12.35
N GLY A 111 7.33 23.75 -13.46
CA GLY A 111 8.63 23.47 -14.09
C GLY A 111 8.66 22.22 -14.97
N VAL A 112 7.50 21.73 -15.40
CA VAL A 112 7.35 20.66 -16.40
C VAL A 112 6.75 21.31 -17.64
N ASP A 113 7.50 21.31 -18.75
CA ASP A 113 7.10 22.00 -19.99
C ASP A 113 6.04 21.22 -20.80
N ASP A 114 6.02 19.90 -20.70
CA ASP A 114 5.03 19.03 -21.34
C ASP A 114 3.77 18.97 -20.48
N GLU A 115 2.63 19.39 -21.03
CA GLU A 115 1.34 19.49 -20.32
C GLU A 115 0.85 18.11 -19.88
N ALA A 116 0.98 17.09 -20.73
CA ALA A 116 0.55 15.73 -20.39
C ALA A 116 1.36 15.18 -19.21
N GLN A 117 2.68 15.41 -19.23
CA GLN A 117 3.56 15.01 -18.15
C GLN A 117 3.27 15.81 -16.86
N ALA A 118 2.99 17.11 -16.96
CA ALA A 118 2.59 17.94 -15.81
C ALA A 118 1.29 17.42 -15.16
N ASN A 119 0.32 16.98 -15.97
CA ASN A 119 -0.93 16.37 -15.47
C ASN A 119 -0.65 15.04 -14.77
N GLN A 120 0.19 14.18 -15.33
CA GLN A 120 0.59 12.92 -14.69
C GLN A 120 1.27 13.15 -13.34
N TRP A 121 2.21 14.10 -13.26
CA TRP A 121 2.87 14.45 -12.00
C TRP A 121 1.90 15.06 -10.99
N THR A 122 1.01 15.97 -11.43
CA THR A 122 -0.01 16.56 -10.56
C THR A 122 -0.93 15.47 -10.00
N TYR A 123 -1.37 14.54 -10.83
CA TYR A 123 -2.15 13.39 -10.39
C TYR A 123 -1.37 12.59 -9.34
N TYR A 124 -0.16 12.17 -9.66
CA TYR A 124 0.66 11.30 -8.79
C TYR A 124 0.91 11.93 -7.41
N VAL A 125 1.31 13.21 -7.33
CA VAL A 125 1.59 13.85 -6.04
C VAL A 125 0.33 14.01 -5.19
N ASN A 126 -0.85 14.14 -5.81
CA ASN A 126 -2.12 14.17 -5.08
C ASN A 126 -2.53 12.77 -4.60
N GLN A 127 -2.18 11.70 -5.32
CA GLN A 127 -2.35 10.34 -4.81
C GLN A 127 -1.36 10.02 -3.67
N LEU A 128 -0.12 10.52 -3.73
CA LEU A 128 0.81 10.45 -2.59
C LEU A 128 0.25 11.18 -1.35
N ASN A 129 -0.35 12.35 -1.55
CA ASN A 129 -1.02 13.07 -0.46
C ASN A 129 -2.23 12.29 0.12
N ALA A 130 -2.94 11.53 -0.73
CA ALA A 130 -3.99 10.63 -0.26
C ALA A 130 -3.42 9.45 0.55
N SER A 131 -2.32 8.85 0.10
CA SER A 131 -1.61 7.81 0.86
C SER A 131 -1.09 8.32 2.20
N ASP A 132 -0.58 9.55 2.26
CA ASP A 132 -0.13 10.18 3.51
C ASP A 132 -1.27 10.32 4.53
N ARG A 133 -2.46 10.74 4.06
CA ARG A 133 -3.67 10.78 4.92
C ARG A 133 -4.09 9.38 5.39
N PHE A 134 -4.02 8.37 4.53
CA PHE A 134 -4.27 6.98 4.90
C PHE A 134 -3.30 6.54 6.00
N ILE A 135 -1.99 6.77 5.83
CA ILE A 135 -0.94 6.41 6.80
C ILE A 135 -1.21 7.11 8.14
N THR A 136 -1.49 8.42 8.12
CA THR A 136 -1.83 9.19 9.32
C THR A 136 -3.02 8.57 10.06
N SER A 137 -4.10 8.27 9.34
CA SER A 137 -5.30 7.67 9.92
C SER A 137 -5.05 6.27 10.50
N LEU A 138 -4.19 5.48 9.84
CA LEU A 138 -3.81 4.16 10.33
C LEU A 138 -2.98 4.27 11.62
N ILE A 139 -1.98 5.14 11.64
CA ILE A 139 -1.13 5.38 12.82
C ILE A 139 -1.96 5.90 13.99
N ASP A 140 -2.90 6.82 13.76
CA ASP A 140 -3.81 7.32 14.79
C ASP A 140 -4.63 6.19 15.43
N ARG A 141 -5.11 5.23 14.61
CA ARG A 141 -5.85 4.06 15.09
C ARG A 141 -4.95 3.09 15.87
N LEU A 142 -3.76 2.82 15.36
CA LEU A 142 -2.78 1.92 15.99
C LEU A 142 -2.25 2.50 17.30
N SER A 143 -2.08 3.82 17.41
CA SER A 143 -1.63 4.48 18.65
C SER A 143 -2.61 4.36 19.82
N GLN A 144 -3.87 4.05 19.53
CA GLN A 144 -4.93 3.86 20.53
C GLN A 144 -5.07 2.41 20.99
N ARG A 145 -4.26 1.47 20.46
CA ARG A 145 -4.28 0.07 20.89
C ARG A 145 -3.47 -0.10 22.17
N ASP A 146 -3.97 -0.93 23.07
CA ASP A 146 -3.24 -1.35 24.29
C ASP A 146 -2.14 -2.38 23.96
N GLU A 147 -2.17 -2.97 22.77
CA GLU A 147 -1.21 -3.96 22.32
C GLU A 147 0.00 -3.30 21.67
N ASP A 148 1.20 -3.75 22.04
CA ASP A 148 2.46 -3.28 21.44
C ASP A 148 2.47 -3.52 19.91
N THR A 149 2.58 -2.43 19.17
CA THR A 149 2.49 -2.46 17.72
C THR A 149 3.74 -1.84 17.08
N VAL A 150 4.30 -2.55 16.10
CA VAL A 150 5.38 -2.04 15.24
C VAL A 150 4.87 -1.94 13.81
N VAL A 151 5.11 -0.83 13.16
CA VAL A 151 4.81 -0.61 11.74
C VAL A 151 6.10 -0.38 10.96
N VAL A 152 6.22 -1.06 9.82
CA VAL A 152 7.27 -0.81 8.83
C VAL A 152 6.59 -0.42 7.52
N MET A 153 6.88 0.76 7.02
CA MET A 153 6.32 1.29 5.77
C MET A 153 7.42 1.50 4.74
N PHE A 154 7.17 1.11 3.51
CA PHE A 154 8.12 1.29 2.40
C PHE A 154 7.37 1.37 1.06
N GLY A 155 7.97 2.07 0.09
CA GLY A 155 7.54 1.98 -1.30
C GLY A 155 8.16 0.75 -1.97
N ASP A 156 7.41 0.06 -2.81
CA ASP A 156 7.86 -1.13 -3.51
C ASP A 156 8.64 -0.77 -4.81
N HIS A 157 8.26 0.32 -5.48
CA HIS A 157 8.92 0.84 -6.67
C HIS A 157 8.58 2.32 -6.91
N LEU A 158 9.30 2.97 -7.82
CA LEU A 158 9.01 4.32 -8.29
C LEU A 158 7.83 4.36 -9.27
N PRO A 159 7.20 5.54 -9.49
CA PRO A 159 6.17 5.69 -10.51
C PRO A 159 6.75 5.45 -11.92
N THR A 160 5.93 4.87 -12.79
CA THR A 160 6.29 4.55 -14.19
C THR A 160 6.21 5.81 -15.08
N MET A 161 7.01 6.83 -14.77
CA MET A 161 7.04 8.13 -15.48
C MET A 161 8.41 8.42 -16.12
N GLY A 162 9.13 7.37 -16.50
CA GLY A 162 10.39 7.49 -17.24
C GLY A 162 11.58 7.98 -16.41
N LEU A 163 11.53 7.87 -15.08
CA LEU A 163 12.64 8.22 -14.20
C LEU A 163 13.85 7.31 -14.46
N THR A 164 15.03 7.92 -14.40
CA THR A 164 16.34 7.26 -14.57
C THR A 164 17.19 7.43 -13.30
N ASP A 165 18.32 6.76 -13.22
CA ASP A 165 19.26 6.91 -12.11
C ASP A 165 19.74 8.35 -11.93
N ASP A 166 19.86 9.11 -13.03
CA ASP A 166 20.28 10.51 -13.02
C ASP A 166 19.26 11.45 -12.36
N ASP A 167 17.99 11.06 -12.34
CA ASP A 167 16.90 11.81 -11.69
C ASP A 167 16.88 11.59 -10.18
N MET A 168 17.60 10.59 -9.68
CA MET A 168 17.54 10.17 -8.28
C MET A 168 18.72 10.71 -7.47
N LYS A 169 18.45 11.31 -6.30
CA LYS A 169 19.51 11.68 -5.34
C LYS A 169 20.37 10.49 -4.90
N SER A 170 19.83 9.28 -4.97
CA SER A 170 20.55 8.04 -4.64
C SER A 170 21.42 7.54 -5.78
N GLY A 171 21.25 8.05 -7.01
CA GLY A 171 21.86 7.51 -8.23
C GLY A 171 21.38 6.08 -8.56
N ASP A 172 20.20 5.68 -8.12
CA ASP A 172 19.70 4.32 -8.29
C ASP A 172 18.16 4.30 -8.14
N ILE A 173 17.45 3.96 -9.23
CA ILE A 173 15.99 3.90 -9.28
C ILE A 173 15.39 2.74 -8.49
N TYR A 174 16.19 1.75 -8.11
CA TYR A 174 15.73 0.59 -7.32
C TYR A 174 15.84 0.80 -5.81
N LYS A 175 16.44 1.92 -5.37
CA LYS A 175 16.50 2.26 -3.95
C LYS A 175 15.20 2.90 -3.49
N THR A 176 14.59 2.30 -2.47
CA THR A 176 13.47 2.88 -1.74
C THR A 176 13.87 3.21 -0.30
N LYS A 177 13.05 4.02 0.36
CA LYS A 177 13.17 4.30 1.79
C LYS A 177 12.13 3.50 2.55
N TYR A 178 12.44 3.20 3.79
CA TYR A 178 11.46 2.68 4.74
C TYR A 178 11.39 3.60 5.98
N ILE A 179 10.25 3.55 6.65
CA ILE A 179 9.98 4.26 7.90
C ILE A 179 9.50 3.21 8.89
N THR A 180 9.92 3.34 10.14
CA THR A 180 9.42 2.52 11.25
C THR A 180 8.71 3.39 12.26
N TRP A 181 7.64 2.87 12.85
CA TRP A 181 6.89 3.48 13.93
C TRP A 181 6.48 2.39 14.94
N ASN A 182 6.34 2.77 16.20
CA ASN A 182 5.77 1.92 17.24
C ASN A 182 4.96 2.78 18.24
N ASN A 183 4.06 2.16 19.00
CA ASN A 183 3.24 2.82 20.02
C ASN A 183 3.77 2.67 21.45
N PHE A 184 4.97 2.11 21.62
CA PHE A 184 5.62 1.91 22.94
C PHE A 184 6.98 2.59 23.00
N GLY A 185 7.48 2.89 24.19
CA GLY A 185 8.75 3.57 24.45
C GLY A 185 9.95 2.62 24.53
#